data_340dd823d4527abd56290b700dc6c549
#
_entry.id   340dd823d4527abd56290b700dc6c549
#
_cell.length_a   1.000
_cell.length_b   1.000
_cell.length_c   1.000
_cell.angle_alpha   90.00
_cell.angle_beta   90.00
_cell.angle_gamma   90.00
#
_symmetry.space_group_name_H-M   'P 1'
#
loop_
_entity.id
_entity.type
_entity.pdbx_description
1 polymer ?
#
loop_
_entity_poly.entity_id
_entity_poly.type
_entity_poly.pdbx_seq_one_letter_code
_entity_poly.pdbx_strand_id
1 'polypeptide(L)'
;MNIGIDLDGVVFNMDFLFRRVHESYGIPYNYPTEWSMSCYREDVKEEIFRYFKNPYLMTSLPLLNDLNDTINYFNVLKSKGHKLFIVSSRYDEVHIESLTLVTELFGNYIEENHIVEGSKIPALKYFDIDIMIDDSPNVIQGCIDNDIVPIMISNKTTPYNYHMQVNKCENLLETLELITIIDKLMLNKK
;
A
#
# COMPACT_ATOMS: atom_id res chain seq x y z
N MET A 1 -6.57 16.49 7.37
CA MET A 1 -6.27 15.97 6.01
C MET A 1 -6.94 14.62 5.82
N ASN A 2 -7.24 14.27 4.57
CA ASN A 2 -7.68 12.95 4.15
C ASN A 2 -6.42 12.16 3.70
N ILE A 3 -6.16 11.03 4.32
CA ILE A 3 -4.95 10.22 4.08
C ILE A 3 -5.37 8.88 3.50
N GLY A 4 -4.96 8.61 2.26
CA GLY A 4 -5.10 7.32 1.61
C GLY A 4 -3.93 6.41 1.95
N ILE A 5 -4.20 5.14 2.23
CA ILE A 5 -3.22 4.13 2.60
C ILE A 5 -3.46 2.90 1.74
N ASP A 6 -2.43 2.43 1.06
CA ASP A 6 -2.47 1.15 0.34
C ASP A 6 -2.39 -0.04 1.30
N LEU A 7 -2.75 -1.22 0.81
CA LEU A 7 -2.62 -2.48 1.53
C LEU A 7 -1.32 -3.20 1.18
N ASP A 8 -1.13 -3.53 -0.07
CA ASP A 8 -0.09 -4.45 -0.55
C ASP A 8 1.27 -3.74 -0.63
N GLY A 9 2.27 -4.23 0.11
CA GLY A 9 3.57 -3.57 0.22
C GLY A 9 3.62 -2.40 1.23
N VAL A 10 2.48 -1.99 1.80
CA VAL A 10 2.37 -0.92 2.81
C VAL A 10 1.89 -1.47 4.16
N VAL A 11 0.76 -2.14 4.19
CA VAL A 11 0.18 -2.79 5.38
C VAL A 11 0.48 -4.28 5.39
N PHE A 12 0.30 -4.96 4.26
CA PHE A 12 0.53 -6.39 4.09
C PHE A 12 1.85 -6.69 3.39
N ASN A 13 2.50 -7.76 3.84
CA ASN A 13 3.81 -8.19 3.35
C ASN A 13 3.70 -9.04 2.08
N MET A 14 3.86 -8.41 0.93
CA MET A 14 3.86 -9.07 -0.38
C MET A 14 5.11 -9.94 -0.61
N ASP A 15 6.24 -9.63 0.04
CA ASP A 15 7.47 -10.42 -0.04
C ASP A 15 7.25 -11.88 0.42
N PHE A 16 6.36 -12.07 1.41
CA PHE A 16 5.96 -13.40 1.88
C PHE A 16 5.37 -14.25 0.74
N LEU A 17 4.51 -13.67 -0.08
CA LEU A 17 3.89 -14.36 -1.21
C LEU A 17 4.94 -14.68 -2.31
N PHE A 18 5.77 -13.71 -2.66
CA PHE A 18 6.80 -13.89 -3.68
C PHE A 18 7.80 -15.00 -3.30
N ARG A 19 8.26 -15.02 -2.05
CA ARG A 19 9.12 -16.09 -1.53
C ARG A 19 8.47 -17.45 -1.65
N ARG A 20 7.22 -17.57 -1.22
CA ARG A 20 6.47 -18.83 -1.24
C ARG A 20 6.33 -19.39 -2.66
N VAL A 21 6.11 -18.53 -3.66
CA VAL A 21 6.08 -18.96 -5.06
C VAL A 21 7.45 -19.47 -5.51
N HIS A 22 8.54 -18.72 -5.25
CA HIS A 22 9.89 -19.14 -5.62
C HIS A 22 10.29 -20.48 -4.97
N GLU A 23 9.97 -20.65 -3.70
CA GLU A 23 10.19 -21.90 -2.96
C GLU A 23 9.44 -23.08 -3.61
N SER A 24 8.21 -22.89 -4.07
CA SER A 24 7.43 -23.94 -4.73
C SER A 24 8.04 -24.41 -6.05
N TYR A 25 8.81 -23.55 -6.72
CA TYR A 25 9.58 -23.87 -7.92
C TYR A 25 11.00 -24.35 -7.64
N GLY A 26 11.42 -24.39 -6.38
CA GLY A 26 12.78 -24.78 -6.00
C GLY A 26 13.88 -23.83 -6.51
N ILE A 27 13.55 -22.54 -6.69
CA ILE A 27 14.47 -21.53 -7.22
C ILE A 27 14.80 -20.47 -6.15
N PRO A 28 16.02 -19.88 -6.18
CA PRO A 28 16.37 -18.80 -5.28
C PRO A 28 15.44 -17.60 -5.45
N TYR A 29 15.00 -17.03 -4.36
CA TYR A 29 14.23 -15.80 -4.35
C TYR A 29 15.15 -14.58 -4.41
N ASN A 30 14.81 -13.65 -5.31
CA ASN A 30 15.35 -12.30 -5.35
C ASN A 30 14.20 -11.29 -5.33
N TYR A 31 14.40 -10.14 -4.69
CA TYR A 31 13.39 -9.07 -4.70
C TYR A 31 13.11 -8.58 -6.13
N PRO A 32 11.86 -8.23 -6.46
CA PRO A 32 11.52 -7.72 -7.79
C PRO A 32 12.22 -6.38 -8.04
N THR A 33 13.05 -6.31 -9.08
CA THR A 33 13.77 -5.08 -9.47
C THR A 33 12.95 -4.20 -10.40
N GLU A 34 11.82 -4.70 -10.91
CA GLU A 34 10.92 -4.02 -11.81
C GLU A 34 9.48 -4.22 -11.36
N TRP A 35 8.68 -3.16 -11.42
CA TRP A 35 7.26 -3.19 -11.06
C TRP A 35 6.46 -4.22 -11.87
N SER A 36 6.79 -4.38 -13.14
CA SER A 36 6.18 -5.38 -14.05
C SER A 36 6.53 -6.82 -13.70
N MET A 37 7.46 -7.05 -12.75
CA MET A 37 8.03 -8.35 -12.43
C MET A 37 8.68 -9.08 -13.64
N SER A 38 9.11 -8.32 -14.67
CA SER A 38 9.78 -8.87 -15.85
C SER A 38 11.18 -9.45 -15.54
N CYS A 39 11.72 -9.18 -14.35
CA CYS A 39 12.92 -9.82 -13.82
C CYS A 39 12.72 -11.30 -13.43
N TYR A 40 11.48 -11.78 -13.35
CA TYR A 40 11.18 -13.18 -13.05
C TYR A 40 10.92 -14.01 -14.30
N ARG A 41 11.14 -15.32 -14.20
CA ARG A 41 10.71 -16.28 -15.23
C ARG A 41 9.19 -16.19 -15.42
N GLU A 42 8.71 -16.38 -16.65
CA GLU A 42 7.29 -16.19 -16.98
C GLU A 42 6.38 -17.14 -16.19
N ASP A 43 6.75 -18.40 -16.01
CA ASP A 43 5.97 -19.37 -15.23
C ASP A 43 5.84 -18.98 -13.74
N VAL A 44 6.89 -18.38 -13.16
CA VAL A 44 6.88 -17.87 -11.79
C VAL A 44 5.98 -16.64 -11.69
N LYS A 45 6.07 -15.76 -12.64
CA LYS A 45 5.26 -14.54 -12.73
C LYS A 45 3.77 -14.88 -12.90
N GLU A 46 3.43 -15.82 -13.79
CA GLU A 46 2.06 -16.32 -13.96
C GLU A 46 1.50 -16.90 -12.64
N GLU A 47 2.31 -17.65 -11.90
CA GLU A 47 1.92 -18.19 -10.60
C GLU A 47 1.69 -17.09 -9.56
N ILE A 48 2.53 -16.05 -9.53
CA ILE A 48 2.33 -14.89 -8.66
C ILE A 48 0.99 -14.21 -8.99
N PHE A 49 0.69 -13.98 -10.27
CA PHE A 49 -0.61 -13.42 -10.68
C PHE A 49 -1.80 -14.32 -10.33
N ARG A 50 -1.62 -15.64 -10.39
CA ARG A 50 -2.65 -16.58 -9.94
C ARG A 50 -2.90 -16.44 -8.44
N TYR A 51 -1.86 -16.19 -7.64
CA TYR A 51 -1.98 -15.98 -6.20
C TYR A 51 -2.70 -14.67 -5.88
N PHE A 52 -2.46 -13.60 -6.66
CA PHE A 52 -3.19 -12.34 -6.51
C PHE A 52 -4.71 -12.46 -6.71
N LYS A 53 -5.15 -13.48 -7.42
CA LYS A 53 -6.56 -13.81 -7.65
C LYS A 53 -7.13 -14.81 -6.65
N ASN A 54 -6.35 -15.26 -5.69
CA ASN A 54 -6.79 -16.26 -4.71
C ASN A 54 -7.17 -15.58 -3.39
N PRO A 55 -8.48 -15.56 -3.01
CA PRO A 55 -8.94 -14.87 -1.81
C PRO A 55 -8.26 -15.36 -0.53
N TYR A 56 -8.11 -16.67 -0.37
CA TYR A 56 -7.46 -17.25 0.81
C TYR A 56 -6.00 -16.81 0.95
N LEU A 57 -5.24 -16.78 -0.14
CA LEU A 57 -3.85 -16.37 -0.11
C LEU A 57 -3.71 -14.88 0.17
N MET A 58 -4.53 -14.03 -0.47
CA MET A 58 -4.48 -12.59 -0.31
C MET A 58 -4.96 -12.11 1.07
N THR A 59 -5.83 -12.85 1.74
CA THR A 59 -6.28 -12.55 3.11
C THR A 59 -5.39 -13.19 4.18
N SER A 60 -4.52 -14.14 3.82
CA SER A 60 -3.55 -14.76 4.73
C SER A 60 -2.18 -14.08 4.75
N LEU A 61 -2.01 -12.98 4.02
CA LEU A 61 -0.77 -12.21 4.02
C LEU A 61 -0.45 -11.69 5.44
N PRO A 62 0.78 -11.84 5.94
CA PRO A 62 1.15 -11.26 7.21
C PRO A 62 1.23 -9.73 7.11
N LEU A 63 1.00 -9.05 8.21
CA LEU A 63 1.24 -7.61 8.30
C LEU A 63 2.75 -7.30 8.22
N LEU A 64 3.10 -6.15 7.68
CA LEU A 64 4.47 -5.63 7.66
C LEU A 64 4.91 -5.12 9.04
N ASN A 65 3.98 -4.53 9.80
CA ASN A 65 4.19 -4.10 11.16
C ASN A 65 3.29 -4.91 12.12
N ASP A 66 3.61 -4.90 13.40
CA ASP A 66 2.71 -5.49 14.40
C ASP A 66 1.32 -4.84 14.33
N LEU A 67 0.26 -5.64 14.58
CA LEU A 67 -1.11 -5.15 14.52
C LEU A 67 -1.36 -4.00 15.52
N ASN A 68 -0.83 -4.12 16.74
CA ASN A 68 -1.03 -3.09 17.76
C ASN A 68 -0.30 -1.80 17.39
N ASP A 69 0.90 -1.90 16.79
CA ASP A 69 1.64 -0.74 16.31
C ASP A 69 0.90 -0.05 15.16
N THR A 70 0.33 -0.82 14.23
CA THR A 70 -0.49 -0.31 13.14
C THR A 70 -1.76 0.38 13.65
N ILE A 71 -2.45 -0.22 14.62
CA ILE A 71 -3.62 0.37 15.28
C ILE A 71 -3.24 1.66 16.02
N ASN A 72 -2.14 1.65 16.76
CA ASN A 72 -1.65 2.83 17.45
C ASN A 72 -1.31 3.97 16.50
N TYR A 73 -0.67 3.67 15.37
CA TYR A 73 -0.40 4.62 14.30
C TYR A 73 -1.69 5.27 13.78
N PHE A 74 -2.74 4.48 13.49
CA PHE A 74 -4.03 5.01 13.06
C PHE A 74 -4.68 5.89 14.14
N ASN A 75 -4.64 5.48 15.40
CA ASN A 75 -5.15 6.27 16.50
C ASN A 75 -4.44 7.63 16.64
N VAL A 76 -3.12 7.64 16.48
CA VAL A 76 -2.34 8.88 16.53
C VAL A 76 -2.76 9.83 15.41
N LEU A 77 -2.91 9.35 14.19
CA LEU A 77 -3.38 10.19 13.07
C LEU A 77 -4.80 10.71 13.29
N LYS A 78 -5.73 9.85 13.73
CA LYS A 78 -7.12 10.27 14.06
C LYS A 78 -7.15 11.30 15.18
N SER A 79 -6.35 11.15 16.24
CA SER A 79 -6.27 12.11 17.34
C SER A 79 -5.80 13.50 16.92
N LYS A 80 -5.07 13.59 15.80
CA LYS A 80 -4.67 14.85 15.15
C LYS A 80 -5.73 15.41 14.18
N GLY A 81 -6.89 14.76 14.08
CA GLY A 81 -8.00 15.18 13.22
C GLY A 81 -7.86 14.76 11.75
N HIS A 82 -6.96 13.82 11.43
CA HIS A 82 -6.91 13.25 10.10
C HIS A 82 -7.97 12.18 9.89
N LYS A 83 -8.49 12.08 8.66
CA LYS A 83 -9.38 11.00 8.20
C LYS A 83 -8.56 10.00 7.41
N LEU A 84 -8.75 8.72 7.69
CA LEU A 84 -7.99 7.64 7.09
C LEU A 84 -8.86 6.83 6.14
N PHE A 85 -8.35 6.55 4.96
CA PHE A 85 -8.99 5.78 3.90
C PHE A 85 -8.06 4.66 3.46
N ILE A 86 -8.57 3.45 3.34
CA ILE A 86 -7.85 2.39 2.65
C ILE A 86 -8.24 2.46 1.17
N VAL A 87 -7.24 2.62 0.29
CA VAL A 87 -7.44 2.60 -1.17
C VAL A 87 -6.39 1.69 -1.80
N SER A 88 -6.82 0.50 -2.18
CA SER A 88 -5.92 -0.54 -2.72
C SER A 88 -6.40 -1.05 -4.06
N SER A 89 -5.46 -1.54 -4.89
CA SER A 89 -5.77 -2.15 -6.18
C SER A 89 -5.56 -3.65 -6.10
N ARG A 90 -6.65 -4.41 -6.20
CA ARG A 90 -6.65 -5.87 -6.22
C ARG A 90 -7.61 -6.36 -7.32
N TYR A 91 -7.46 -7.62 -7.72
CA TYR A 91 -8.36 -8.27 -8.67
C TYR A 91 -9.77 -8.45 -8.07
N ASP A 92 -10.82 -8.37 -8.91
CA ASP A 92 -12.21 -8.48 -8.49
C ASP A 92 -12.50 -9.77 -7.71
N GLU A 93 -11.79 -10.87 -8.05
CA GLU A 93 -11.94 -12.17 -7.39
C GLU A 93 -11.63 -12.16 -5.88
N VAL A 94 -10.95 -11.12 -5.38
CA VAL A 94 -10.54 -11.00 -3.97
C VAL A 94 -11.10 -9.78 -3.26
N HIS A 95 -11.96 -8.99 -3.90
CA HIS A 95 -12.48 -7.72 -3.35
C HIS A 95 -13.25 -7.93 -2.05
N ILE A 96 -14.23 -8.84 -2.05
CA ILE A 96 -15.14 -9.05 -0.91
C ILE A 96 -14.35 -9.48 0.33
N GLU A 97 -13.47 -10.46 0.19
CA GLU A 97 -12.65 -10.98 1.29
C GLU A 97 -11.66 -9.93 1.78
N SER A 98 -11.10 -9.12 0.87
CA SER A 98 -10.22 -8.01 1.22
C SER A 98 -10.95 -6.93 2.02
N LEU A 99 -12.14 -6.52 1.59
CA LEU A 99 -12.98 -5.56 2.30
C LEU A 99 -13.38 -6.09 3.68
N THR A 100 -13.73 -7.36 3.78
CA THR A 100 -14.08 -8.02 5.06
C THR A 100 -12.89 -7.99 6.01
N LEU A 101 -11.71 -8.47 5.58
CA LEU A 101 -10.51 -8.47 6.39
C LEU A 101 -10.12 -7.08 6.89
N VAL A 102 -10.12 -6.08 6.00
CA VAL A 102 -9.78 -4.70 6.36
C VAL A 102 -10.78 -4.14 7.36
N THR A 103 -12.08 -4.43 7.19
CA THR A 103 -13.13 -3.99 8.11
C THR A 103 -12.96 -4.64 9.49
N GLU A 104 -12.65 -5.93 9.54
CA GLU A 104 -12.39 -6.65 10.80
C GLU A 104 -11.17 -6.12 11.54
N LEU A 105 -10.06 -5.86 10.82
CA LEU A 105 -8.83 -5.40 11.44
C LEU A 105 -8.85 -3.91 11.81
N PHE A 106 -9.40 -3.06 10.93
CA PHE A 106 -9.19 -1.62 10.98
C PHE A 106 -10.48 -0.78 10.89
N GLY A 107 -11.67 -1.38 10.78
CA GLY A 107 -12.93 -0.65 10.55
C GLY A 107 -13.25 0.44 11.58
N ASN A 108 -12.76 0.31 12.82
CA ASN A 108 -12.94 1.34 13.85
C ASN A 108 -12.01 2.56 13.66
N TYR A 109 -11.02 2.47 12.77
CA TYR A 109 -9.96 3.46 12.61
C TYR A 109 -9.99 4.18 11.27
N ILE A 110 -10.65 3.63 10.28
CA ILE A 110 -10.76 4.17 8.92
C ILE A 110 -12.17 4.71 8.66
N GLU A 111 -12.27 5.74 7.81
CA GLU A 111 -13.57 6.31 7.39
C GLU A 111 -14.23 5.41 6.34
N GLU A 112 -13.45 4.92 5.38
CA GLU A 112 -13.91 4.03 4.32
C GLU A 112 -12.75 3.17 3.80
N ASN A 113 -13.07 1.95 3.33
CA ASN A 113 -12.17 1.10 2.58
C ASN A 113 -12.68 0.93 1.14
N HIS A 114 -11.79 1.10 0.17
CA HIS A 114 -12.12 1.04 -1.24
C HIS A 114 -11.08 0.20 -1.99
N ILE A 115 -11.52 -0.94 -2.49
CA ILE A 115 -10.70 -1.82 -3.31
C ILE A 115 -11.13 -1.63 -4.77
N VAL A 116 -10.18 -1.35 -5.64
CA VAL A 116 -10.43 -1.13 -7.08
C VAL A 116 -9.69 -2.16 -7.91
N GLU A 117 -10.16 -2.42 -9.12
CA GLU A 117 -9.33 -3.03 -10.16
C GLU A 117 -8.78 -1.92 -11.08
N GLY A 118 -7.45 -1.88 -11.23
CA GLY A 118 -6.79 -0.88 -12.06
C GLY A 118 -6.37 0.40 -11.30
N SER A 119 -6.64 1.58 -11.88
CA SER A 119 -6.15 2.85 -11.33
C SER A 119 -6.88 3.29 -10.07
N LYS A 120 -6.11 3.65 -9.03
CA LYS A 120 -6.64 4.23 -7.78
C LYS A 120 -7.03 5.71 -7.93
N ILE A 121 -6.52 6.43 -8.92
CA ILE A 121 -6.66 7.90 -9.02
C ILE A 121 -8.12 8.38 -8.98
N PRO A 122 -9.09 7.74 -9.65
CA PRO A 122 -10.50 8.14 -9.52
C PRO A 122 -11.01 8.09 -8.09
N ALA A 123 -10.66 7.04 -7.33
CA ALA A 123 -11.06 6.88 -5.94
C ALA A 123 -10.37 7.92 -5.03
N LEU A 124 -9.07 8.20 -5.25
CA LEU A 124 -8.35 9.21 -4.49
C LEU A 124 -8.98 10.60 -4.67
N LYS A 125 -9.42 10.94 -5.88
CA LYS A 125 -10.16 12.19 -6.15
C LYS A 125 -11.55 12.20 -5.51
N TYR A 126 -12.28 11.10 -5.57
CA TYR A 126 -13.62 10.99 -4.98
C TYR A 126 -13.61 11.23 -3.46
N PHE A 127 -12.56 10.74 -2.78
CA PHE A 127 -12.39 10.92 -1.33
C PHE A 127 -11.63 12.19 -0.95
N ASP A 128 -11.31 13.07 -1.90
CA ASP A 128 -10.49 14.28 -1.69
C ASP A 128 -9.22 13.96 -0.89
N ILE A 129 -8.46 12.94 -1.32
CA ILE A 129 -7.24 12.51 -0.64
C ILE A 129 -6.16 13.57 -0.78
N ASP A 130 -5.65 14.07 0.35
CA ASP A 130 -4.55 15.03 0.42
C ASP A 130 -3.18 14.35 0.31
N ILE A 131 -3.04 13.18 0.96
CA ILE A 131 -1.80 12.39 1.02
C ILE A 131 -2.12 10.95 0.64
N MET A 132 -1.33 10.33 -0.24
CA MET A 132 -1.38 8.89 -0.53
C MET A 132 -0.08 8.20 -0.11
N ILE A 133 -0.20 7.13 0.69
CA ILE A 133 0.91 6.27 1.10
C ILE A 133 0.84 4.98 0.28
N ASP A 134 1.86 4.72 -0.56
CA ASP A 134 1.84 3.64 -1.54
C ASP A 134 3.27 3.19 -1.88
N ASP A 135 3.47 1.96 -2.34
CA ASP A 135 4.77 1.46 -2.81
C ASP A 135 4.88 1.46 -4.35
N SER A 136 3.75 1.62 -5.05
CA SER A 136 3.65 1.55 -6.50
C SER A 136 4.17 2.82 -7.20
N PRO A 137 5.19 2.71 -8.07
CA PRO A 137 5.65 3.85 -8.88
C PRO A 137 4.53 4.49 -9.72
N ASN A 138 3.60 3.67 -10.22
CA ASN A 138 2.49 4.15 -11.06
C ASN A 138 1.48 4.99 -10.26
N VAL A 139 1.16 4.56 -9.04
CA VAL A 139 0.26 5.32 -8.14
C VAL A 139 0.92 6.62 -7.71
N ILE A 140 2.20 6.57 -7.32
CA ILE A 140 2.99 7.75 -6.93
C ILE A 140 3.04 8.78 -8.07
N GLN A 141 3.33 8.34 -9.30
CA GLN A 141 3.31 9.25 -10.46
C GLN A 141 1.91 9.82 -10.70
N GLY A 142 0.88 8.98 -10.61
CA GLY A 142 -0.51 9.43 -10.73
C GLY A 142 -0.90 10.44 -9.65
N CYS A 143 -0.40 10.32 -8.43
CA CYS A 143 -0.61 11.32 -7.36
C CYS A 143 0.03 12.67 -7.73
N ILE A 144 1.30 12.65 -8.18
CA ILE A 144 2.01 13.87 -8.63
C ILE A 144 1.23 14.59 -9.74
N ASP A 145 0.77 13.83 -10.74
CA ASP A 145 0.03 14.37 -11.89
C ASP A 145 -1.35 14.96 -11.52
N ASN A 146 -1.82 14.70 -10.28
CA ASN A 146 -3.14 15.11 -9.81
C ASN A 146 -3.10 15.91 -8.48
N ASP A 147 -1.95 16.54 -8.16
CA ASP A 147 -1.77 17.40 -6.99
C ASP A 147 -2.03 16.72 -5.64
N ILE A 148 -1.93 15.39 -5.57
CA ILE A 148 -2.00 14.59 -4.33
C ILE A 148 -0.57 14.40 -3.82
N VAL A 149 -0.32 14.67 -2.55
CA VAL A 149 1.03 14.49 -1.97
C VAL A 149 1.36 13.01 -1.81
N PRO A 150 2.35 12.46 -2.54
CA PRO A 150 2.73 11.06 -2.37
C PRO A 150 3.74 10.89 -1.24
N ILE A 151 3.57 9.80 -0.48
CA ILE A 151 4.60 9.25 0.41
C ILE A 151 4.85 7.81 -0.05
N MET A 152 6.05 7.53 -0.53
CA MET A 152 6.40 6.21 -1.06
C MET A 152 6.98 5.33 0.03
N ILE A 153 6.44 4.11 0.17
CA ILE A 153 7.12 3.07 0.94
C ILE A 153 8.20 2.45 0.07
N SER A 154 9.46 2.60 0.51
CA SER A 154 10.63 2.20 -0.26
C SER A 154 11.68 1.59 0.66
N ASN A 155 11.87 0.28 0.56
CA ASN A 155 12.80 -0.48 1.38
C ASN A 155 13.44 -1.62 0.57
N LYS A 156 14.22 -2.47 1.21
CA LYS A 156 14.94 -3.58 0.54
C LYS A 156 14.03 -4.56 -0.22
N THR A 157 12.74 -4.64 0.12
CA THR A 157 11.78 -5.54 -0.56
C THR A 157 11.12 -4.89 -1.77
N THR A 158 11.31 -3.57 -1.97
CA THR A 158 10.73 -2.77 -3.04
C THR A 158 11.77 -2.07 -3.92
N PRO A 159 12.85 -2.76 -4.39
CA PRO A 159 13.90 -2.09 -5.15
C PRO A 159 13.42 -1.51 -6.49
N TYR A 160 12.28 -1.95 -7.01
CA TYR A 160 11.65 -1.43 -8.23
C TYR A 160 11.26 0.06 -8.14
N ASN A 161 11.20 0.62 -6.92
CA ASN A 161 10.80 2.02 -6.74
C ASN A 161 11.95 2.95 -6.28
N TYR A 162 13.19 2.44 -6.18
CA TYR A 162 14.33 3.22 -5.71
C TYR A 162 14.65 4.45 -6.59
N HIS A 163 14.32 4.38 -7.88
CA HIS A 163 14.57 5.46 -8.84
C HIS A 163 13.67 6.68 -8.67
N MET A 164 12.53 6.55 -7.99
CA MET A 164 11.57 7.65 -7.81
C MET A 164 12.14 8.74 -6.90
N GLN A 165 12.00 10.03 -7.34
CA GLN A 165 12.49 11.21 -6.62
C GLN A 165 11.33 11.86 -5.83
N VAL A 166 10.88 11.21 -4.76
CA VAL A 166 9.76 11.62 -3.91
C VAL A 166 10.08 11.40 -2.44
N ASN A 167 9.21 11.85 -1.54
CA ASN A 167 9.31 11.53 -0.12
C ASN A 167 9.20 10.02 0.09
N LYS A 168 10.18 9.43 0.77
CA LYS A 168 10.25 7.99 1.02
C LYS A 168 10.33 7.69 2.51
N CYS A 169 9.69 6.59 2.90
CA CYS A 169 9.79 5.98 4.21
C CYS A 169 10.03 4.47 4.04
N GLU A 170 10.69 3.82 5.00
CA GLU A 170 10.94 2.38 4.92
C GLU A 170 9.69 1.54 5.24
N ASN A 171 8.79 2.09 6.06
CA ASN A 171 7.55 1.43 6.49
C ASN A 171 6.46 2.45 6.82
N LEU A 172 5.24 1.95 7.07
CA LEU A 172 4.08 2.78 7.37
C LEU A 172 4.29 3.67 8.62
N LEU A 173 4.92 3.15 9.67
CA LEU A 173 5.05 3.87 10.95
C LEU A 173 5.95 5.10 10.83
N GLU A 174 6.98 5.05 9.98
CA GLU A 174 7.88 6.18 9.73
C GLU A 174 7.20 7.34 9.01
N THR A 175 6.09 7.10 8.33
CA THR A 175 5.36 8.18 7.64
C THR A 175 4.76 9.20 8.60
N LEU A 176 4.59 8.87 9.89
CA LEU A 176 3.98 9.74 10.90
C LEU A 176 4.72 11.07 11.07
N GLU A 177 6.04 11.04 11.06
CA GLU A 177 6.85 12.26 11.16
C GLU A 177 6.66 13.15 9.92
N LEU A 178 6.74 12.54 8.74
CA LEU A 178 6.58 13.24 7.46
C LEU A 178 5.18 13.85 7.32
N ILE A 179 4.11 13.09 7.66
CA ILE A 179 2.73 13.60 7.68
C ILE A 179 2.63 14.81 8.62
N THR A 180 3.28 14.76 9.79
CA THR A 180 3.26 15.86 10.76
C THR A 180 3.93 17.12 10.19
N ILE A 181 4.99 16.98 9.40
CA ILE A 181 5.66 18.09 8.72
C ILE A 181 4.75 18.67 7.62
N ILE A 182 4.17 17.80 6.78
CA ILE A 182 3.26 18.20 5.70
C ILE A 182 2.05 18.96 6.25
N ASP A 183 1.44 18.47 7.33
CA ASP A 183 0.29 19.09 7.97
C ASP A 183 0.60 20.54 8.42
N LYS A 184 1.76 20.75 9.07
CA LYS A 184 2.22 22.09 9.45
C LYS A 184 2.42 23.01 8.25
N LEU A 185 2.95 22.49 7.14
CA LEU A 185 3.17 23.28 5.92
C LEU A 185 1.85 23.65 5.24
N MET A 186 0.86 22.77 5.27
CA MET A 186 -0.47 23.03 4.71
C MET A 186 -1.25 24.05 5.55
N LEU A 187 -1.15 24.00 6.88
CA LEU A 187 -1.77 24.96 7.78
C LEU A 187 -1.22 26.40 7.61
N ASN A 188 0.07 26.53 7.31
CA ASN A 188 0.71 27.83 7.10
C ASN A 188 0.40 28.50 5.74
N LYS A 189 -0.27 27.78 4.84
CA LYS A 189 -0.68 28.30 3.52
C LYS A 189 -2.13 28.81 3.49
N LYS A 190 -2.89 28.59 4.56
CA LYS A 190 -4.26 29.10 4.75
C LYS A 190 -4.26 30.37 5.59
#